data_2f1a0aec9e107216cba027a687822c2b
#
_entry.id   2f1a0aec9e107216cba027a687822c2b
#
_cell.length_a   1.000
_cell.length_b   1.000
_cell.length_c   1.000
_cell.angle_alpha   90.00
_cell.angle_beta   90.00
_cell.angle_gamma   90.00
#
_symmetry.space_group_name_H-M   'P 1'
#
loop_
_entity.id
_entity.type
_entity.pdbx_description
1 polymer ?
#
loop_
_entity_poly.entity_id
_entity_poly.type
_entity_poly.pdbx_seq_one_letter_code
_entity_poly.pdbx_strand_id
1 'polypeptide(L)'
;MAVLSGSGARAAGPGGTTARRRTARWLAAVVLVVAAVAAATTAALAGDDVRAVVVRTPDGEVLARVPLTGDRFAVSYLNSVYTTLAEERYRVLPDGRFELVELAADQVAVLEEYYAVPGAPRPAPPGDRRAYVAEPDPARPAVFDVLNIAATDLGERTLYTPGADPVPIWRLVTGEDPTVLLEIER
;
A
#
# COMPACT_ATOMS: atom_id res chain seq x y z
N MET A 1 81.64 -55.31 9.57
CA MET A 1 81.81 -55.54 8.13
C MET A 1 80.46 -55.13 7.45
N ALA A 2 80.55 -54.22 6.44
CA ALA A 2 79.56 -53.73 5.50
C ALA A 2 78.33 -52.92 6.11
N VAL A 3 78.31 -51.66 6.10
CA VAL A 3 78.03 -50.60 5.13
C VAL A 3 76.81 -50.91 4.19
N LEU A 4 75.76 -50.11 4.27
CA LEU A 4 75.12 -49.53 3.07
C LEU A 4 74.22 -48.35 3.45
N SER A 5 74.49 -47.19 2.82
CA SER A 5 73.77 -45.94 2.78
C SER A 5 72.41 -46.11 2.09
N GLY A 6 71.38 -45.43 2.53
CA GLY A 6 70.08 -45.23 1.86
C GLY A 6 69.69 -43.78 1.90
N SER A 7 69.81 -43.13 0.75
CA SER A 7 69.45 -41.74 0.46
C SER A 7 67.95 -41.58 0.47
N GLY A 8 67.41 -40.74 1.31
CA GLY A 8 65.99 -40.40 1.35
C GLY A 8 65.66 -39.17 0.49
N ALA A 9 64.90 -39.36 -0.58
CA ALA A 9 64.42 -38.29 -1.41
C ALA A 9 63.18 -37.59 -0.74
N ARG A 10 63.26 -36.27 -0.57
CA ARG A 10 62.20 -35.42 -0.14
C ARG A 10 61.19 -35.20 -1.33
N ALA A 11 59.98 -35.71 -1.21
CA ALA A 11 58.90 -35.38 -2.11
C ALA A 11 58.31 -34.04 -1.71
N ALA A 12 58.35 -33.07 -2.62
CA ALA A 12 57.65 -31.80 -2.50
C ALA A 12 56.14 -32.00 -2.84
N GLY A 13 55.26 -31.77 -1.88
CA GLY A 13 53.81 -31.83 -2.08
C GLY A 13 53.27 -30.56 -2.74
N PRO A 14 52.33 -30.67 -3.70
CA PRO A 14 51.68 -29.52 -4.30
C PRO A 14 50.48 -29.12 -3.42
N GLY A 15 50.73 -28.23 -2.48
CA GLY A 15 49.70 -27.71 -1.58
C GLY A 15 49.55 -26.21 -1.66
N GLY A 16 48.93 -25.65 -2.71
CA GLY A 16 48.79 -24.20 -2.76
C GLY A 16 47.68 -23.59 -3.63
N THR A 17 47.03 -24.37 -4.47
CA THR A 17 46.08 -23.79 -5.47
C THR A 17 44.59 -23.88 -5.12
N THR A 18 44.21 -24.77 -4.23
CA THR A 18 42.75 -24.97 -3.89
C THR A 18 42.25 -23.99 -2.85
N ALA A 19 43.08 -23.54 -1.92
CA ALA A 19 42.69 -22.57 -0.89
C ALA A 19 42.45 -21.16 -1.48
N ARG A 20 43.29 -20.73 -2.45
CA ARG A 20 43.17 -19.43 -3.11
C ARG A 20 41.90 -19.30 -3.99
N ARG A 21 41.44 -20.41 -4.56
CA ARG A 21 40.17 -20.44 -5.36
C ARG A 21 38.92 -20.44 -4.48
N ARG A 22 38.97 -20.98 -3.27
CA ARG A 22 37.87 -20.96 -2.31
C ARG A 22 37.61 -19.56 -1.75
N THR A 23 38.67 -18.86 -1.35
CA THR A 23 38.58 -17.47 -0.84
C THR A 23 38.07 -16.50 -1.91
N ALA A 24 38.52 -16.65 -3.18
CA ALA A 24 38.00 -15.82 -4.29
C ALA A 24 36.51 -16.05 -4.55
N ARG A 25 35.99 -17.28 -4.39
CA ARG A 25 34.57 -17.59 -4.52
C ARG A 25 33.72 -17.01 -3.40
N TRP A 26 34.21 -17.00 -2.17
CA TRP A 26 33.55 -16.40 -1.02
C TRP A 26 33.50 -14.87 -1.12
N LEU A 27 34.57 -14.23 -1.57
CA LEU A 27 34.61 -12.79 -1.81
C LEU A 27 33.62 -12.37 -2.92
N ALA A 28 33.53 -13.13 -4.01
CA ALA A 28 32.59 -12.87 -5.07
C ALA A 28 31.13 -13.03 -4.61
N ALA A 29 30.84 -14.02 -3.75
CA ALA A 29 29.50 -14.20 -3.18
C ALA A 29 29.11 -13.06 -2.22
N VAL A 30 30.04 -12.60 -1.39
CA VAL A 30 29.79 -11.46 -0.47
C VAL A 30 29.58 -10.17 -1.24
N VAL A 31 30.36 -9.91 -2.30
CA VAL A 31 30.16 -8.72 -3.16
C VAL A 31 28.81 -8.76 -3.87
N LEU A 32 28.35 -9.94 -4.33
CA LEU A 32 27.04 -10.11 -4.95
C LEU A 32 25.90 -9.86 -3.96
N VAL A 33 26.02 -10.33 -2.72
CA VAL A 33 25.01 -10.10 -1.67
C VAL A 33 24.97 -8.62 -1.28
N VAL A 34 26.11 -7.96 -1.12
CA VAL A 34 26.18 -6.53 -0.82
C VAL A 34 25.62 -5.69 -1.97
N ALA A 35 25.87 -6.06 -3.23
CA ALA A 35 25.31 -5.39 -4.39
C ALA A 35 23.79 -5.61 -4.50
N ALA A 36 23.27 -6.79 -4.16
CA ALA A 36 21.83 -7.07 -4.13
C ALA A 36 21.11 -6.30 -3.01
N VAL A 37 21.73 -6.19 -1.83
CA VAL A 37 21.19 -5.38 -0.71
C VAL A 37 21.24 -3.89 -1.05
N ALA A 38 22.32 -3.40 -1.68
CA ALA A 38 22.41 -2.01 -2.14
C ALA A 38 21.40 -1.69 -3.24
N ALA A 39 21.13 -2.61 -4.17
CA ALA A 39 20.11 -2.45 -5.20
C ALA A 39 18.69 -2.47 -4.62
N ALA A 40 18.42 -3.29 -3.60
CA ALA A 40 17.15 -3.32 -2.90
C ALA A 40 16.90 -2.03 -2.09
N THR A 41 17.95 -1.47 -1.46
CA THR A 41 17.85 -0.19 -0.74
C THR A 41 17.72 1.01 -1.68
N THR A 42 18.34 1.00 -2.86
CA THR A 42 18.16 2.07 -3.85
C THR A 42 16.79 2.00 -4.53
N ALA A 43 16.21 0.81 -4.73
CA ALA A 43 14.82 0.68 -5.19
C ALA A 43 13.81 1.19 -4.15
N ALA A 44 14.09 1.03 -2.85
CA ALA A 44 13.26 1.57 -1.77
C ALA A 44 13.40 3.11 -1.63
N LEU A 45 14.53 3.70 -2.04
CA LEU A 45 14.75 5.16 -2.02
C LEU A 45 14.32 5.86 -3.31
N ALA A 46 14.07 5.13 -4.41
CA ALA A 46 13.54 5.68 -5.66
C ALA A 46 12.00 5.84 -5.64
N GLY A 47 11.34 5.60 -4.50
CA GLY A 47 9.90 5.71 -4.31
C GLY A 47 9.40 7.05 -3.77
N ASP A 48 10.25 8.06 -3.60
CA ASP A 48 9.88 9.31 -2.90
C ASP A 48 9.00 10.29 -3.71
N ASP A 49 8.71 10.01 -4.97
CA ASP A 49 7.82 10.85 -5.80
C ASP A 49 6.44 10.21 -6.10
N VAL A 50 6.15 9.04 -5.55
CA VAL A 50 4.85 8.40 -5.77
C VAL A 50 3.85 8.97 -4.76
N ARG A 51 2.81 9.64 -5.27
CA ARG A 51 1.68 10.04 -4.43
C ARG A 51 1.15 8.85 -3.66
N ALA A 52 0.75 9.08 -2.43
CA ALA A 52 0.17 8.07 -1.57
C ALA A 52 -1.07 8.60 -0.84
N VAL A 53 -2.03 7.73 -0.61
CA VAL A 53 -3.07 7.95 0.38
C VAL A 53 -2.52 7.53 1.73
N VAL A 54 -2.49 8.45 2.68
CA VAL A 54 -1.95 8.23 4.02
C VAL A 54 -3.08 8.24 5.03
N VAL A 55 -3.08 7.27 5.91
CA VAL A 55 -3.99 7.17 7.06
C VAL A 55 -3.18 7.44 8.32
N ARG A 56 -3.61 8.44 9.11
CA ARG A 56 -2.94 8.86 10.35
C ARG A 56 -3.91 8.85 11.52
N THR A 57 -3.37 8.76 12.73
CA THR A 57 -4.10 9.16 13.93
C THR A 57 -4.22 10.69 14.01
N PRO A 58 -5.14 11.25 14.82
CA PRO A 58 -5.20 12.69 15.09
C PRO A 58 -3.88 13.26 15.64
N ASP A 59 -3.09 12.45 16.34
CA ASP A 59 -1.77 12.84 16.89
C ASP A 59 -0.65 12.80 15.85
N GLY A 60 -0.95 12.39 14.59
CA GLY A 60 -0.03 12.41 13.47
C GLY A 60 0.76 11.11 13.25
N GLU A 61 0.51 10.04 14.00
CA GLU A 61 1.10 8.72 13.75
C GLU A 61 0.59 8.15 12.43
N VAL A 62 1.49 7.68 11.56
CA VAL A 62 1.15 7.04 10.30
C VAL A 62 0.75 5.60 10.55
N LEU A 63 -0.51 5.27 10.29
CA LEU A 63 -1.05 3.91 10.39
C LEU A 63 -0.91 3.11 9.09
N ALA A 64 -1.05 3.80 7.96
CA ALA A 64 -0.85 3.21 6.64
C ALA A 64 -0.42 4.26 5.62
N ARG A 65 0.40 3.86 4.65
CA ARG A 65 0.77 4.63 3.47
C ARG A 65 0.55 3.75 2.23
N VAL A 66 -0.45 4.07 1.43
CA VAL A 66 -0.87 3.26 0.29
C VAL A 66 -0.53 3.99 -1.00
N PRO A 67 0.34 3.43 -1.86
CA PRO A 67 0.69 4.06 -3.13
C PRO A 67 -0.55 4.36 -3.96
N LEU A 68 -0.59 5.54 -4.57
CA LEU A 68 -1.67 5.97 -5.43
C LEU A 68 -1.22 6.02 -6.89
N THR A 69 -1.59 5.00 -7.65
CA THR A 69 -1.40 4.97 -9.09
C THR A 69 -2.57 5.71 -9.76
N GLY A 70 -2.26 6.84 -10.41
CA GLY A 70 -3.27 7.73 -11.00
C GLY A 70 -3.77 8.80 -10.03
N ASP A 71 -5.05 9.17 -10.15
CA ASP A 71 -5.67 10.26 -9.39
C ASP A 71 -6.94 9.86 -8.64
N ARG A 72 -7.24 8.56 -8.53
CA ARG A 72 -8.50 8.09 -7.92
C ARG A 72 -8.25 7.11 -6.78
N PHE A 73 -9.08 7.24 -5.75
CA PHE A 73 -9.19 6.27 -4.66
C PHE A 73 -10.64 6.21 -4.17
N ALA A 74 -10.95 5.22 -3.34
CA ALA A 74 -12.27 5.07 -2.78
C ALA A 74 -12.21 4.61 -1.32
N VAL A 75 -13.25 4.96 -0.56
CA VAL A 75 -13.47 4.45 0.81
C VAL A 75 -14.83 3.79 0.85
N SER A 76 -14.86 2.48 1.07
CA SER A 76 -16.13 1.78 1.32
C SER A 76 -16.44 1.73 2.81
N TYR A 77 -17.72 1.53 3.11
CA TYR A 77 -18.18 1.32 4.47
C TYR A 77 -19.51 0.54 4.50
N LEU A 78 -19.79 -0.09 5.63
CA LEU A 78 -21.08 -0.68 5.91
C LEU A 78 -22.02 0.43 6.40
N ASN A 79 -23.06 0.73 5.63
CA ASN A 79 -24.10 1.66 6.06
C ASN A 79 -24.99 0.98 7.10
N SER A 80 -24.99 1.49 8.33
CA SER A 80 -25.68 0.86 9.47
C SER A 80 -27.21 0.94 9.39
N VAL A 81 -27.75 1.91 8.65
CA VAL A 81 -29.20 2.08 8.48
C VAL A 81 -29.78 1.00 7.56
N TYR A 82 -29.10 0.77 6.44
CA TYR A 82 -29.54 -0.18 5.41
C TYR A 82 -28.81 -1.51 5.47
N THR A 83 -27.82 -1.66 6.38
CA THR A 83 -26.97 -2.87 6.53
C THR A 83 -26.41 -3.37 5.22
N THR A 84 -25.91 -2.44 4.40
CA THR A 84 -25.40 -2.70 3.06
C THR A 84 -24.12 -1.89 2.80
N LEU A 85 -23.31 -2.33 1.84
CA LEU A 85 -22.09 -1.63 1.50
C LEU A 85 -22.36 -0.39 0.65
N ALA A 86 -21.67 0.68 1.01
CA ALA A 86 -21.59 1.92 0.25
C ALA A 86 -20.11 2.30 0.03
N GLU A 87 -19.87 3.18 -0.92
CA GLU A 87 -18.53 3.59 -1.32
C GLU A 87 -18.53 5.04 -1.77
N GLU A 88 -17.61 5.82 -1.24
CA GLU A 88 -17.31 7.18 -1.64
C GLU A 88 -16.07 7.16 -2.52
N ARG A 89 -16.15 7.71 -3.73
CA ARG A 89 -15.09 7.72 -4.74
C ARG A 89 -14.57 9.12 -4.95
N TYR A 90 -13.26 9.25 -4.80
CA TYR A 90 -12.58 10.54 -4.81
C TYR A 90 -11.64 10.67 -5.99
N ARG A 91 -11.43 11.91 -6.44
CA ARG A 91 -10.38 12.31 -7.38
C ARG A 91 -9.42 13.27 -6.72
N VAL A 92 -8.12 12.99 -6.81
CA VAL A 92 -7.07 13.87 -6.32
C VAL A 92 -6.84 15.00 -7.30
N LEU A 93 -6.83 16.23 -6.79
CA LEU A 93 -6.60 17.45 -7.53
C LEU A 93 -5.09 17.74 -7.66
N PRO A 94 -4.69 18.63 -8.61
CA PRO A 94 -3.28 18.97 -8.80
C PRO A 94 -2.60 19.60 -7.59
N ASP A 95 -3.37 20.24 -6.70
CA ASP A 95 -2.87 20.88 -5.47
C ASP A 95 -2.73 19.91 -4.28
N GLY A 96 -3.14 18.64 -4.44
CA GLY A 96 -3.07 17.61 -3.40
C GLY A 96 -4.36 17.43 -2.62
N ARG A 97 -5.34 18.34 -2.76
CA ARG A 97 -6.68 18.12 -2.24
C ARG A 97 -7.38 17.01 -3.04
N PHE A 98 -8.51 16.56 -2.57
CA PHE A 98 -9.33 15.59 -3.29
C PHE A 98 -10.80 15.91 -3.17
N GLU A 99 -11.55 15.56 -4.20
CA GLU A 99 -12.99 15.82 -4.29
C GLU A 99 -13.78 14.52 -4.41
N LEU A 100 -14.94 14.48 -3.80
CA LEU A 100 -15.92 13.41 -4.00
C LEU A 100 -16.51 13.55 -5.41
N VAL A 101 -16.33 12.53 -6.24
CA VAL A 101 -16.77 12.54 -7.64
C VAL A 101 -17.86 11.54 -7.96
N GLU A 102 -18.02 10.51 -7.12
CA GLU A 102 -19.07 9.51 -7.31
C GLU A 102 -19.41 8.84 -5.97
N LEU A 103 -20.68 8.54 -5.79
CA LEU A 103 -21.21 7.73 -4.72
C LEU A 103 -21.69 6.40 -5.29
N ALA A 104 -21.42 5.31 -4.60
CA ALA A 104 -21.83 3.98 -5.02
C ALA A 104 -22.40 3.18 -3.85
N ALA A 105 -23.38 2.32 -4.10
CA ALA A 105 -24.01 1.50 -3.07
C ALA A 105 -24.61 0.22 -3.66
N ASP A 106 -24.82 -0.77 -2.80
CA ASP A 106 -25.52 -2.01 -3.19
C ASP A 106 -27.06 -1.86 -3.12
N GLN A 107 -27.56 -0.78 -2.52
CA GLN A 107 -28.99 -0.44 -2.48
C GLN A 107 -29.21 1.02 -2.90
N VAL A 108 -30.21 1.24 -3.74
CA VAL A 108 -30.60 2.56 -4.23
C VAL A 108 -30.95 3.52 -3.10
N ALA A 109 -31.66 3.04 -2.07
CA ALA A 109 -32.08 3.85 -0.92
C ALA A 109 -30.91 4.54 -0.19
N VAL A 110 -29.71 3.95 -0.19
CA VAL A 110 -28.52 4.61 0.38
C VAL A 110 -28.18 5.89 -0.39
N LEU A 111 -28.30 5.88 -1.71
CA LEU A 111 -28.01 7.04 -2.56
C LEU A 111 -29.12 8.08 -2.49
N GLU A 112 -30.39 7.65 -2.54
CA GLU A 112 -31.56 8.54 -2.57
C GLU A 112 -31.89 9.14 -1.21
N GLU A 113 -31.87 8.35 -0.15
CA GLU A 113 -32.36 8.75 1.17
C GLU A 113 -31.24 9.16 2.12
N TYR A 114 -30.13 8.40 2.18
CA TYR A 114 -29.03 8.73 3.09
C TYR A 114 -28.16 9.86 2.54
N TYR A 115 -27.74 9.78 1.27
CA TYR A 115 -26.94 10.84 0.62
C TYR A 115 -27.81 11.95 0.02
N ALA A 116 -29.08 11.70 -0.20
CA ALA A 116 -30.01 12.64 -0.83
C ALA A 116 -29.45 13.22 -2.14
N VAL A 117 -28.93 12.35 -3.01
CA VAL A 117 -28.35 12.80 -4.29
C VAL A 117 -29.39 13.53 -5.15
N PRO A 118 -29.02 14.59 -5.89
CA PRO A 118 -29.97 15.40 -6.64
C PRO A 118 -30.53 14.71 -7.89
N GLY A 119 -29.84 13.66 -8.38
CA GLY A 119 -30.22 12.90 -9.56
C GLY A 119 -30.59 11.46 -9.24
N ALA A 120 -31.27 10.78 -10.16
CA ALA A 120 -31.60 9.38 -10.00
C ALA A 120 -30.35 8.51 -10.06
N PRO A 121 -30.13 7.61 -9.08
CA PRO A 121 -29.09 6.60 -9.16
C PRO A 121 -29.26 5.71 -10.40
N ARG A 122 -28.18 5.26 -10.97
CA ARG A 122 -28.15 4.36 -12.13
C ARG A 122 -27.45 3.05 -11.79
N PRO A 123 -27.74 1.94 -12.48
CA PRO A 123 -26.98 0.72 -12.36
C PRO A 123 -25.47 1.00 -12.63
N ALA A 124 -24.63 0.43 -11.79
CA ALA A 124 -23.19 0.52 -12.00
C ALA A 124 -22.73 -0.28 -13.24
N PRO A 125 -21.62 0.07 -13.87
CA PRO A 125 -21.06 -0.70 -14.99
C PRO A 125 -20.77 -2.16 -14.60
N PRO A 126 -20.80 -3.09 -15.56
CA PRO A 126 -20.40 -4.48 -15.30
C PRO A 126 -19.00 -4.56 -14.71
N GLY A 127 -18.83 -5.34 -13.64
CA GLY A 127 -17.55 -5.50 -12.93
C GLY A 127 -17.28 -4.45 -11.86
N ASP A 128 -18.20 -3.52 -11.62
CA ASP A 128 -18.12 -2.59 -10.49
C ASP A 128 -18.26 -3.34 -9.15
N ARG A 129 -17.68 -2.77 -8.08
CA ARG A 129 -17.80 -3.31 -6.72
C ARG A 129 -19.17 -3.09 -6.10
N ARG A 130 -19.97 -2.14 -6.61
CA ARG A 130 -21.30 -1.79 -6.12
C ARG A 130 -22.34 -1.96 -7.21
N ALA A 131 -23.60 -2.10 -6.82
CA ALA A 131 -24.69 -2.31 -7.76
C ALA A 131 -25.20 -1.02 -8.42
N TYR A 132 -25.12 0.11 -7.71
CA TYR A 132 -25.63 1.40 -8.16
C TYR A 132 -24.61 2.51 -7.93
N VAL A 133 -24.65 3.54 -8.79
CA VAL A 133 -23.83 4.74 -8.70
C VAL A 133 -24.67 5.99 -8.89
N ALA A 134 -24.23 7.10 -8.29
CA ALA A 134 -24.80 8.43 -8.45
C ALA A 134 -23.71 9.50 -8.39
N GLU A 135 -23.96 10.65 -9.00
CA GLU A 135 -23.10 11.81 -8.88
C GLU A 135 -23.46 12.59 -7.60
N PRO A 136 -22.48 13.11 -6.86
CA PRO A 136 -22.74 14.03 -5.76
C PRO A 136 -23.35 15.33 -6.26
N ASP A 137 -23.91 16.15 -5.35
CA ASP A 137 -24.54 17.43 -5.69
C ASP A 137 -23.49 18.42 -6.26
N PRO A 138 -23.56 18.78 -7.55
CA PRO A 138 -22.60 19.70 -8.15
C PRO A 138 -22.72 21.13 -7.62
N ALA A 139 -23.83 21.49 -6.99
CA ALA A 139 -24.00 22.80 -6.34
C ALA A 139 -23.25 22.87 -4.99
N ARG A 140 -22.86 21.72 -4.44
CA ARG A 140 -22.16 21.60 -3.17
C ARG A 140 -20.95 20.66 -3.30
N PRO A 141 -19.91 21.05 -4.04
CA PRO A 141 -18.73 20.20 -4.24
C PRO A 141 -18.06 19.89 -2.89
N ALA A 142 -17.84 18.62 -2.62
CA ALA A 142 -17.19 18.13 -1.41
C ALA A 142 -15.70 17.95 -1.70
N VAL A 143 -14.90 18.96 -1.36
CA VAL A 143 -13.44 19.00 -1.54
C VAL A 143 -12.76 19.01 -0.18
N PHE A 144 -11.74 18.19 -0.02
CA PHE A 144 -11.06 17.95 1.24
C PHE A 144 -9.54 18.10 1.10
N ASP A 145 -8.91 18.71 2.10
CA ASP A 145 -7.47 18.58 2.36
C ASP A 145 -7.21 17.31 3.18
N VAL A 146 -8.09 17.06 4.15
CA VAL A 146 -8.06 15.91 5.05
C VAL A 146 -9.47 15.41 5.28
N LEU A 147 -9.67 14.12 5.21
CA LEU A 147 -10.94 13.47 5.51
C LEU A 147 -10.88 12.80 6.89
N ASN A 148 -11.77 13.23 7.79
CA ASN A 148 -11.95 12.56 9.08
C ASN A 148 -12.81 11.32 8.91
N ILE A 149 -12.31 10.17 9.35
CA ILE A 149 -12.96 8.87 9.23
C ILE A 149 -13.14 8.26 10.62
N ALA A 150 -14.36 7.87 10.94
CA ALA A 150 -14.62 6.97 12.07
C ALA A 150 -14.28 5.53 11.64
N ALA A 151 -13.15 5.03 12.11
CA ALA A 151 -12.63 3.69 11.80
C ALA A 151 -13.19 2.65 12.78
N THR A 152 -14.53 2.56 12.87
CA THR A 152 -15.21 1.61 13.75
C THR A 152 -15.43 0.26 13.08
N ASP A 153 -15.59 -0.79 13.87
CA ASP A 153 -16.04 -2.12 13.45
C ASP A 153 -17.48 -2.13 12.90
N LEU A 154 -18.32 -1.19 13.33
CA LEU A 154 -19.68 -1.02 12.81
C LEU A 154 -19.70 -0.54 11.36
N GLY A 155 -18.75 0.31 10.99
CA GLY A 155 -18.66 0.87 9.64
C GLY A 155 -17.73 0.11 8.71
N GLU A 156 -16.84 -0.72 9.20
CA GLU A 156 -15.88 -1.55 8.45
C GLU A 156 -15.18 -0.80 7.30
N ARG A 157 -14.79 0.46 7.55
CA ARG A 157 -14.24 1.32 6.48
C ARG A 157 -12.97 0.74 5.89
N THR A 158 -12.96 0.67 4.55
CA THR A 158 -11.87 0.07 3.77
C THR A 158 -11.44 1.01 2.65
N LEU A 159 -10.14 1.29 2.58
CA LEU A 159 -9.52 2.09 1.52
C LEU A 159 -9.18 1.22 0.31
N TYR A 160 -9.50 1.73 -0.88
CA TYR A 160 -9.15 1.15 -2.17
C TYR A 160 -8.34 2.15 -2.99
N THR A 161 -7.16 1.75 -3.45
CA THR A 161 -6.37 2.47 -4.45
C THR A 161 -6.10 1.56 -5.65
N PRO A 162 -6.06 2.08 -6.89
CA PRO A 162 -5.73 1.25 -8.06
C PRO A 162 -4.36 0.59 -7.91
N GLY A 163 -4.30 -0.72 -8.13
CA GLY A 163 -3.05 -1.47 -8.14
C GLY A 163 -2.48 -1.86 -6.77
N ALA A 164 -3.20 -1.58 -5.67
CA ALA A 164 -2.84 -2.05 -4.34
C ALA A 164 -3.96 -2.89 -3.72
N ASP A 165 -3.60 -3.71 -2.74
CA ASP A 165 -4.56 -4.48 -1.96
C ASP A 165 -5.43 -3.54 -1.11
N PRO A 166 -6.71 -3.87 -0.90
CA PRO A 166 -7.60 -3.10 -0.03
C PRO A 166 -7.07 -3.03 1.41
N VAL A 167 -7.13 -1.83 2.00
CA VAL A 167 -6.68 -1.61 3.38
C VAL A 167 -7.90 -1.42 4.29
N PRO A 168 -8.21 -2.37 5.18
CA PRO A 168 -9.29 -2.23 6.16
C PRO A 168 -8.88 -1.24 7.25
N ILE A 169 -9.24 0.03 7.09
CA ILE A 169 -8.87 1.14 7.98
C ILE A 169 -9.31 0.85 9.43
N TRP A 170 -10.49 0.27 9.61
CA TRP A 170 -11.02 -0.05 10.92
C TRP A 170 -10.18 -1.05 11.74
N ARG A 171 -9.31 -1.82 11.08
CA ARG A 171 -8.37 -2.74 11.72
C ARG A 171 -7.04 -2.09 12.12
N LEU A 172 -6.78 -0.88 11.66
CA LEU A 172 -5.54 -0.15 11.97
C LEU A 172 -5.60 0.53 13.34
N VAL A 173 -6.80 0.74 13.87
CA VAL A 173 -7.03 1.43 15.15
C VAL A 173 -7.37 0.42 16.23
N THR A 174 -6.68 0.53 17.37
CA THR A 174 -6.85 -0.38 18.52
C THR A 174 -7.28 0.33 19.82
N GLY A 175 -7.51 1.65 19.75
CA GLY A 175 -7.83 2.50 20.92
C GLY A 175 -9.32 2.82 21.08
N GLU A 176 -9.63 3.57 22.13
CA GLU A 176 -10.99 4.07 22.42
C GLU A 176 -11.44 5.15 21.44
N ASP A 177 -10.52 5.90 20.83
CA ASP A 177 -10.80 6.88 19.78
C ASP A 177 -10.56 6.27 18.39
N PRO A 178 -11.62 5.89 17.68
CA PRO A 178 -11.51 5.29 16.35
C PRO A 178 -11.31 6.34 15.23
N THR A 179 -11.06 7.60 15.55
CA THR A 179 -10.88 8.66 14.54
C THR A 179 -9.55 8.51 13.83
N VAL A 180 -9.57 8.52 12.50
CA VAL A 180 -8.38 8.62 11.67
C VAL A 180 -8.51 9.74 10.65
N LEU A 181 -7.39 10.24 10.19
CA LEU A 181 -7.24 11.27 9.17
C LEU A 181 -6.72 10.62 7.90
N LEU A 182 -7.38 10.87 6.77
CA LEU A 182 -6.94 10.45 5.46
C LEU A 182 -6.54 11.68 4.65
N GLU A 183 -5.33 11.66 4.09
CA GLU A 183 -4.74 12.76 3.32
C GLU A 183 -3.91 12.23 2.15
N ILE A 184 -3.53 13.13 1.23
CA ILE A 184 -2.67 12.81 0.09
C ILE A 184 -1.27 13.38 0.35
N GLU A 185 -0.27 12.49 0.38
CA GLU A 185 1.15 12.85 0.38
C GLU A 185 1.77 12.69 -1.01
N ARG A 186 2.76 13.52 -1.28
CA ARG A 186 3.62 13.47 -2.48
C ARG A 186 4.95 12.83 -2.16
#